data_0f0d5dbdc4109c3b6f01160874f4aabd
#
_entry.id   0f0d5dbdc4109c3b6f01160874f4aabd
#
_cell.length_a   1.000
_cell.length_b   1.000
_cell.length_c   1.000
_cell.angle_alpha   90.00
_cell.angle_beta   90.00
_cell.angle_gamma   90.00
#
_symmetry.space_group_name_H-M   'P 1'
#
loop_
_entity.id
_entity.type
_entity.pdbx_description
1 polymer ?
#
loop_
_entity_poly.entity_id
_entity_poly.type
_entity_poly.pdbx_seq_one_letter_code
_entity_poly.pdbx_strand_id
1 'polypeptide(L)'
;MRLPERAAQGFEERVEGLRRMHRLPLMLRTMPKVVIAMVNGPAVGAGLGLAMACGLRIAGRSARFGTGFAGVGYSGDFGGSWSLTRLVGTAKAREL
;
A
#
# COMPACT_ATOMS: atom_id res chain seq x y z
N MET A 1 -3.55 12.52 2.10
CA MET A 1 -4.52 13.24 2.98
C MET A 1 -4.26 12.88 4.43
N ARG A 2 -4.21 13.88 5.30
CA ARG A 2 -3.98 13.68 6.74
C ARG A 2 -5.25 13.17 7.41
N LEU A 3 -5.12 12.42 8.51
CA LEU A 3 -6.27 11.88 9.24
C LEU A 3 -7.25 12.97 9.71
N PRO A 4 -6.82 14.13 10.26
CA PRO A 4 -7.77 15.19 10.62
C PRO A 4 -8.57 15.73 9.44
N GLU A 5 -7.96 15.86 8.27
CA GLU A 5 -8.64 16.31 7.05
C GLU A 5 -9.67 15.29 6.59
N ARG A 6 -9.34 14.00 6.67
CA ARG A 6 -10.28 12.93 6.33
C ARG A 6 -11.47 12.90 7.28
N ALA A 7 -11.24 13.10 8.57
CA ALA A 7 -12.30 13.09 9.57
C ALA A 7 -13.30 14.24 9.36
N ALA A 8 -12.85 15.36 8.77
CA ALA A 8 -13.72 16.50 8.48
C ALA A 8 -14.59 16.35 7.25
N GLN A 9 -14.32 15.34 6.39
CA GLN A 9 -15.09 15.10 5.18
C GLN A 9 -16.35 14.28 5.47
N GLY A 10 -17.38 14.44 4.64
CA GLY A 10 -18.55 13.57 4.65
C GLY A 10 -18.21 12.16 4.18
N PHE A 11 -19.11 11.21 4.48
CA PHE A 11 -18.87 9.79 4.15
C PHE A 11 -18.63 9.56 2.66
N GLU A 12 -19.51 10.11 1.80
CA GLU A 12 -19.40 9.94 0.35
C GLU A 12 -18.10 10.56 -0.19
N GLU A 13 -17.73 11.73 0.31
CA GLU A 13 -16.48 12.37 -0.08
C GLU A 13 -15.27 11.53 0.30
N ARG A 14 -15.30 10.91 1.49
CA ARG A 14 -14.22 10.03 1.93
C ARG A 14 -14.11 8.79 1.07
N VAL A 15 -15.25 8.19 0.71
CA VAL A 15 -15.26 7.01 -0.17
C VAL A 15 -14.68 7.35 -1.54
N GLU A 16 -15.09 8.47 -2.13
CA GLU A 16 -14.58 8.90 -3.43
C GLU A 16 -13.09 9.24 -3.38
N GLY A 17 -12.64 9.87 -2.29
CA GLY A 17 -11.22 10.15 -2.07
C GLY A 17 -10.39 8.88 -2.01
N LEU A 18 -10.87 7.87 -1.30
CA LEU A 18 -10.22 6.56 -1.23
C LEU A 18 -10.19 5.86 -2.59
N ARG A 19 -11.26 5.93 -3.35
CA ARG A 19 -11.29 5.35 -4.70
C ARG A 19 -10.22 5.96 -5.60
N ARG A 20 -10.06 7.27 -5.56
CA ARG A 20 -9.02 7.96 -6.34
C ARG A 20 -7.62 7.53 -5.90
N MET A 21 -7.38 7.48 -4.60
CA MET A 21 -6.09 7.07 -4.06
C MET A 21 -5.78 5.61 -4.43
N HIS A 22 -6.78 4.74 -4.40
CA HIS A 22 -6.61 3.33 -4.73
C HIS A 22 -6.40 3.05 -6.22
N ARG A 23 -6.57 4.03 -7.08
CA ARG A 23 -6.17 3.92 -8.50
C ARG A 23 -4.66 3.88 -8.67
N LEU A 24 -3.92 4.48 -7.73
CA LEU A 24 -2.47 4.60 -7.85
C LEU A 24 -1.77 3.24 -7.91
N PRO A 25 -2.02 2.27 -6.99
CA PRO A 25 -1.43 0.94 -7.11
C PRO A 25 -1.78 0.25 -8.43
N LEU A 26 -3.01 0.36 -8.88
CA LEU A 26 -3.42 -0.24 -10.15
C LEU A 26 -2.69 0.40 -11.33
N MET A 27 -2.53 1.71 -11.32
CA MET A 27 -1.78 2.42 -12.36
C MET A 27 -0.32 1.99 -12.41
N LEU A 28 0.32 1.86 -11.24
CA LEU A 28 1.70 1.38 -11.17
C LEU A 28 1.86 -0.01 -11.75
N ARG A 29 0.87 -0.87 -11.51
CA ARG A 29 0.90 -2.26 -11.97
C ARG A 29 0.62 -2.39 -13.47
N THR A 30 -0.29 -1.57 -14.00
CA THR A 30 -0.78 -1.72 -15.37
C THR A 30 -0.11 -0.81 -16.40
N MET A 31 0.64 0.21 -15.97
CA MET A 31 1.31 1.08 -16.93
C MET A 31 2.35 0.31 -17.75
N PRO A 32 2.53 0.64 -19.05
CA PRO A 32 3.46 -0.07 -19.92
C PRO A 32 4.92 0.34 -19.70
N LYS A 33 5.36 0.32 -18.47
CA LYS A 33 6.71 0.70 -18.05
C LYS A 33 7.13 -0.15 -16.87
N VAL A 34 8.42 -0.39 -16.74
CA VAL A 34 8.98 -1.01 -15.54
C VAL A 34 9.03 0.01 -14.43
N VAL A 35 8.37 -0.28 -13.32
CA VAL A 35 8.38 0.59 -12.14
C VAL A 35 9.18 -0.09 -11.04
N ILE A 36 10.17 0.60 -10.51
CA ILE A 36 11.08 0.07 -9.50
C ILE A 36 10.87 0.86 -8.21
N ALA A 37 10.52 0.15 -7.13
CA ALA A 37 10.46 0.75 -5.80
C ALA A 37 11.85 0.72 -5.17
N MET A 38 12.43 1.90 -4.92
CA MET A 38 13.67 2.03 -4.14
C MET A 38 13.30 2.32 -2.68
N VAL A 39 13.37 1.31 -1.84
CA VAL A 39 12.97 1.43 -0.44
C VAL A 39 14.20 1.74 0.41
N ASN A 40 14.30 2.97 0.89
CA ASN A 40 15.44 3.46 1.65
C ASN A 40 15.11 3.78 3.12
N GLY A 41 13.96 3.33 3.59
CA GLY A 41 13.47 3.56 4.94
C GLY A 41 12.20 2.74 5.18
N PRO A 42 11.31 3.21 6.07
CA PRO A 42 10.04 2.51 6.33
C PRO A 42 9.12 2.47 5.13
N ALA A 43 8.58 1.30 4.81
CA ALA A 43 7.48 1.11 3.87
C ALA A 43 6.39 0.36 4.64
N VAL A 44 5.45 1.11 5.21
CA VAL A 44 4.46 0.60 6.16
C VAL A 44 3.06 1.00 5.68
N GLY A 45 2.09 0.12 5.84
CA GLY A 45 0.71 0.40 5.45
C GLY A 45 0.58 0.68 3.96
N ALA A 46 0.06 1.86 3.59
CA ALA A 46 -0.10 2.28 2.21
C ALA A 46 1.23 2.33 1.45
N GLY A 47 2.32 2.73 2.12
CA GLY A 47 3.66 2.74 1.54
C GLY A 47 4.11 1.34 1.12
N LEU A 48 3.84 0.34 1.96
CA LEU A 48 4.10 -1.05 1.60
C LEU A 48 3.25 -1.48 0.39
N GLY A 49 1.97 -1.10 0.39
CA GLY A 49 1.07 -1.39 -0.74
C GLY A 49 1.60 -0.84 -2.06
N LEU A 50 2.08 0.40 -2.06
CA LEU A 50 2.68 1.01 -3.24
C LEU A 50 3.94 0.27 -3.70
N ALA A 51 4.82 -0.08 -2.76
CA ALA A 51 6.04 -0.83 -3.07
C ALA A 51 5.73 -2.20 -3.68
N MET A 52 4.71 -2.88 -3.16
CA MET A 52 4.28 -4.18 -3.68
C MET A 52 3.62 -4.08 -5.06
N ALA A 53 3.03 -2.94 -5.40
CA ALA A 53 2.41 -2.72 -6.72
C ALA A 53 3.45 -2.50 -7.82
N CYS A 54 4.67 -2.13 -7.48
CA CYS A 54 5.76 -1.98 -8.45
C CYS A 54 6.21 -3.33 -8.99
N GLY A 55 6.79 -3.33 -10.20
CA GLY A 55 7.27 -4.55 -10.82
C GLY A 55 8.50 -5.14 -10.13
N LEU A 56 9.39 -4.28 -9.66
CA LEU A 56 10.61 -4.65 -8.97
C LEU A 56 10.77 -3.83 -7.69
N ARG A 57 11.51 -4.36 -6.73
CA ARG A 57 11.81 -3.71 -5.47
C ARG A 57 13.29 -3.83 -5.14
N ILE A 58 13.89 -2.72 -4.74
CA ILE A 58 15.28 -2.66 -4.27
C ILE A 58 15.22 -2.05 -2.88
N ALA A 59 15.77 -2.73 -1.88
CA ALA A 59 15.73 -2.29 -0.50
C ALA A 59 17.14 -2.01 0.02
N GLY A 60 17.33 -0.86 0.65
CA GLY A 60 18.54 -0.52 1.36
C GLY A 60 18.59 -1.19 2.73
N ARG A 61 19.74 -1.10 3.40
CA ARG A 61 19.91 -1.69 4.75
C ARG A 61 18.98 -1.11 5.79
N SER A 62 18.56 0.14 5.63
CA SER A 62 17.64 0.81 6.54
C SER A 62 16.16 0.55 6.23
N ALA A 63 15.86 -0.21 5.19
CA ALA A 63 14.48 -0.50 4.84
C ALA A 63 13.80 -1.32 5.93
N ARG A 64 12.54 -0.98 6.19
CA ARG A 64 11.66 -1.67 7.12
C ARG A 64 10.32 -1.84 6.44
N PHE A 65 9.73 -3.01 6.59
CA PHE A 65 8.44 -3.32 5.97
C PHE A 65 7.45 -3.75 7.04
N GLY A 66 6.22 -3.29 6.92
CA GLY A 66 5.16 -3.67 7.85
C GLY A 66 3.80 -3.31 7.30
N THR A 67 2.78 -4.02 7.71
CA THR A 67 1.42 -3.75 7.26
C THR A 67 0.84 -2.50 7.93
N GLY A 68 1.07 -2.31 9.22
CA GLY A 68 0.74 -1.08 9.94
C GLY A 68 -0.74 -0.84 10.23
N PHE A 69 -1.65 -1.40 9.44
CA PHE A 69 -3.07 -1.08 9.51
C PHE A 69 -3.73 -1.57 10.80
N ALA A 70 -3.39 -2.77 11.25
CA ALA A 70 -3.96 -3.34 12.47
C ALA A 70 -3.62 -2.51 13.70
N GLY A 71 -2.43 -1.89 13.73
CA GLY A 71 -2.00 -1.05 14.83
C GLY A 71 -2.80 0.23 15.00
N VAL A 72 -3.48 0.68 13.94
CA VAL A 72 -4.34 1.87 13.98
C VAL A 72 -5.82 1.54 13.77
N GLY A 73 -6.18 0.27 13.79
CA GLY A 73 -7.56 -0.19 13.65
C GLY A 73 -8.11 -0.15 12.23
N TYR A 74 -7.26 -0.10 11.21
CA TYR A 74 -7.69 -0.14 9.81
C TYR A 74 -7.51 -1.52 9.22
N SER A 75 -8.37 -1.86 8.27
CA SER A 75 -8.10 -2.96 7.34
C SER A 75 -7.08 -2.49 6.30
N GLY A 76 -6.48 -3.42 5.55
CA GLY A 76 -5.51 -3.06 4.53
C GLY A 76 -6.11 -2.24 3.39
N ASP A 77 -5.27 -1.49 2.69
CA ASP A 77 -5.66 -0.73 1.50
C ASP A 77 -4.56 -0.76 0.43
N PHE A 78 -4.71 0.05 -0.63
CA PHE A 78 -3.78 0.13 -1.76
C PHE A 78 -3.49 -1.24 -2.40
N GLY A 79 -4.48 -2.14 -2.36
CA GLY A 79 -4.33 -3.48 -2.90
C GLY A 79 -3.34 -4.36 -2.14
N GLY A 80 -3.01 -4.00 -0.89
CA GLY A 80 -1.99 -4.68 -0.09
C GLY A 80 -2.24 -6.16 0.11
N SER A 81 -3.47 -6.52 0.48
CA SER A 81 -3.82 -7.93 0.70
C SER A 81 -3.68 -8.75 -0.59
N TRP A 82 -4.12 -8.21 -1.71
CA TRP A 82 -4.01 -8.87 -3.01
C TRP A 82 -2.55 -9.02 -3.43
N SER A 83 -1.78 -7.95 -3.35
CA SER A 83 -0.38 -7.94 -3.76
C SER A 83 0.49 -8.82 -2.87
N LEU A 84 0.32 -8.74 -1.56
CA LEU A 84 1.11 -9.51 -0.62
C LEU A 84 0.90 -11.01 -0.82
N THR A 85 -0.36 -11.43 -0.96
CA THR A 85 -0.69 -12.83 -1.20
C THR A 85 -0.03 -13.38 -2.46
N ARG A 86 0.02 -12.59 -3.53
CA ARG A 86 0.65 -13.00 -4.78
C ARG A 86 2.17 -13.02 -4.72
N LEU A 87 2.76 -12.14 -3.91
CA LEU A 87 4.23 -12.09 -3.78
C LEU A 87 4.77 -13.20 -2.89
N VAL A 88 4.10 -13.53 -1.80
CA VAL A 88 4.65 -14.44 -0.77
C VAL A 88 3.80 -15.68 -0.51
N GLY A 89 2.64 -15.79 -1.14
CA GLY A 89 1.70 -16.89 -0.91
C GLY A 89 0.78 -16.65 0.27
N THR A 90 -0.32 -17.42 0.32
CA THR A 90 -1.39 -17.21 1.29
C THR A 90 -0.95 -17.41 2.74
N ALA A 91 -0.19 -18.48 3.01
CA ALA A 91 0.24 -18.78 4.37
C ALA A 91 1.15 -17.70 4.95
N LYS A 92 2.15 -17.25 4.18
CA LYS A 92 3.07 -16.21 4.61
C LYS A 92 2.39 -14.85 4.71
N ALA A 93 1.47 -14.55 3.80
CA ALA A 93 0.72 -13.31 3.84
C ALA A 93 -0.11 -13.17 5.13
N ARG A 94 -0.66 -14.28 5.61
CA ARG A 94 -1.43 -14.28 6.87
C ARG A 94 -0.57 -14.05 8.11
N GLU A 95 0.69 -14.46 8.08
CA GLU A 95 1.62 -14.21 9.17
C GLU A 95 1.99 -12.72 9.29
N LEU A 96 1.98 -12.02 8.20
CA LEU A 96 2.35 -10.62 8.12
C LEU A 96 1.14 -9.73 8.33
#